data_50e6341cf7696285f9d65417776cffff
#
_entry.id   50e6341cf7696285f9d65417776cffff
#
_cell.length_a   1.000
_cell.length_b   1.000
_cell.length_c   1.000
_cell.angle_alpha   90.00
_cell.angle_beta   90.00
_cell.angle_gamma   90.00
#
_symmetry.space_group_name_H-M   'P 1'
#
loop_
_entity.id
_entity.type
_entity.pdbx_description
1 polymer ?
#
loop_
_entity_poly.entity_id
_entity_poly.type
_entity_poly.pdbx_seq_one_letter_code
_entity_poly.pdbx_strand_id
1 'polypeptide(L)'
;MAATNVETLTNPRDSLPNVYTGVTAREIDFVTRFNDNWNALQQIMGISRPIRKTPGTKLVSYTADVTLESGSVDPGEVIPYSKTTIVQSAKADLTIEKYAKAVPIEDVEKYGAAIAIEKSDDAFLTKLQNKVLGKFYTFLNTGSLAGTAATFQAALATAQGLVLNKFATIQKDVTGIVGFANILDAYDYLGGAQITTQTAFGLTYLQNFMGYQTLFLLPATWIARNKVLATPVENMDLYYIDPADSDFAKLGLPYTTQGETNLIGFHAQGNYSTAVGESFALMGMALWAEYLDGIANVTISGT
;
A
#
# COMPACT_ATOMS: atom_id res chain seq x y z
N MET A 1 -27.72 -31.19 -56.70
CA MET A 1 -26.56 -30.83 -55.89
C MET A 1 -27.10 -30.36 -54.54
N ALA A 2 -26.97 -31.17 -53.53
CA ALA A 2 -27.43 -30.86 -52.19
C ALA A 2 -26.38 -29.96 -51.51
N ALA A 3 -26.80 -28.76 -51.10
CA ALA A 3 -25.96 -27.90 -50.28
C ALA A 3 -25.76 -28.55 -48.90
N THR A 4 -24.57 -28.97 -48.64
CA THR A 4 -24.15 -29.43 -47.29
C THR A 4 -24.21 -28.21 -46.36
N ASN A 5 -25.22 -28.13 -45.52
CA ASN A 5 -25.20 -27.26 -44.36
C ASN A 5 -24.01 -27.69 -43.47
N VAL A 6 -22.92 -26.98 -43.57
CA VAL A 6 -21.90 -27.01 -42.53
C VAL A 6 -22.52 -26.26 -41.36
N GLU A 7 -23.11 -27.00 -40.43
CA GLU A 7 -23.37 -26.43 -39.10
C GLU A 7 -22.04 -25.94 -38.56
N THR A 8 -21.86 -24.64 -38.56
CA THR A 8 -20.80 -24.01 -37.81
C THR A 8 -21.05 -24.44 -36.36
N LEU A 9 -20.21 -25.33 -35.85
CA LEU A 9 -20.13 -25.67 -34.42
C LEU A 9 -19.88 -24.32 -33.72
N THR A 10 -20.95 -23.70 -33.27
CA THR A 10 -20.88 -22.57 -32.38
C THR A 10 -20.09 -23.03 -31.16
N ASN A 11 -19.03 -22.32 -30.84
CA ASN A 11 -18.22 -22.60 -29.68
C ASN A 11 -19.17 -22.77 -28.46
N PRO A 12 -19.13 -23.89 -27.73
CA PRO A 12 -20.02 -24.10 -26.57
C PRO A 12 -19.98 -22.92 -25.58
N ARG A 13 -18.94 -22.12 -25.63
CA ARG A 13 -18.83 -20.87 -24.87
C ARG A 13 -19.86 -19.82 -25.28
N ASP A 14 -20.26 -19.76 -26.54
CA ASP A 14 -21.24 -18.79 -27.03
C ASP A 14 -22.69 -19.17 -26.67
N SER A 15 -22.91 -20.43 -26.32
CA SER A 15 -24.22 -20.95 -25.89
C SER A 15 -24.49 -20.85 -24.37
N LEU A 16 -23.51 -20.40 -23.57
CA LEU A 16 -23.62 -20.23 -22.12
C LEU A 16 -23.27 -18.79 -21.69
N PRO A 17 -23.95 -17.76 -22.20
CA PRO A 17 -23.60 -16.36 -21.95
C PRO A 17 -23.64 -16.01 -20.44
N ASN A 18 -24.52 -16.65 -19.67
CA ASN A 18 -24.70 -16.32 -18.25
C ASN A 18 -23.58 -16.84 -17.34
N VAL A 19 -22.88 -17.91 -17.73
CA VAL A 19 -21.78 -18.44 -16.91
C VAL A 19 -20.55 -17.55 -17.04
N TYR A 20 -20.27 -17.06 -18.26
CA TYR A 20 -19.13 -16.16 -18.50
C TYR A 20 -19.37 -14.75 -17.96
N THR A 21 -20.58 -14.22 -18.11
CA THR A 21 -20.95 -12.95 -17.52
C THR A 21 -20.87 -12.98 -15.99
N GLY A 22 -21.21 -14.12 -15.36
CA GLY A 22 -21.10 -14.29 -13.91
C GLY A 22 -19.65 -14.29 -13.42
N VAL A 23 -18.73 -14.96 -14.13
CA VAL A 23 -17.30 -14.97 -13.77
C VAL A 23 -16.70 -13.58 -13.96
N THR A 24 -16.96 -12.91 -15.08
CA THR A 24 -16.48 -11.54 -15.33
C THR A 24 -17.06 -10.55 -14.33
N ALA A 25 -18.35 -10.67 -13.98
CA ALA A 25 -18.97 -9.82 -12.97
C ALA A 25 -18.30 -9.98 -11.58
N ARG A 26 -17.97 -11.22 -11.20
CA ARG A 26 -17.22 -11.51 -9.97
C ARG A 26 -15.82 -10.93 -9.99
N GLU A 27 -15.13 -11.03 -11.11
CA GLU A 27 -13.78 -10.45 -11.28
C GLU A 27 -13.82 -8.94 -11.14
N ILE A 28 -14.77 -8.28 -11.80
CA ILE A 28 -14.98 -6.83 -11.72
C ILE A 28 -15.30 -6.42 -10.28
N ASP A 29 -16.22 -7.11 -9.60
CA ASP A 29 -16.58 -6.84 -8.20
C ASP A 29 -15.37 -6.95 -7.27
N PHE A 30 -14.56 -7.99 -7.42
CA PHE A 30 -13.36 -8.19 -6.60
C PHE A 30 -12.36 -7.03 -6.79
N VAL A 31 -12.06 -6.66 -8.04
CA VAL A 31 -11.13 -5.56 -8.37
C VAL A 31 -11.67 -4.22 -7.87
N THR A 32 -12.97 -3.97 -8.06
CA THR A 32 -13.62 -2.74 -7.59
C THR A 32 -13.53 -2.61 -6.08
N ARG A 33 -13.89 -3.64 -5.33
CA ARG A 33 -13.79 -3.65 -3.86
C ARG A 33 -12.36 -3.46 -3.36
N PHE A 34 -11.38 -4.05 -4.05
CA PHE A 34 -9.98 -3.84 -3.71
C PHE A 34 -9.57 -2.38 -3.91
N ASN A 35 -9.92 -1.79 -5.06
CA ASN A 35 -9.59 -0.41 -5.39
C ASN A 35 -10.29 0.59 -4.47
N ASP A 36 -11.58 0.41 -4.19
CA ASP A 36 -12.35 1.29 -3.31
C ASP A 36 -11.79 1.29 -1.88
N ASN A 37 -11.48 0.13 -1.36
CA ASN A 37 -10.84 0.00 -0.06
C ASN A 37 -9.49 0.71 -0.04
N TRP A 38 -8.70 0.54 -1.10
CA TRP A 38 -7.39 1.14 -1.19
C TRP A 38 -7.46 2.68 -1.33
N ASN A 39 -8.40 3.19 -2.12
CA ASN A 39 -8.66 4.62 -2.25
C ASN A 39 -9.08 5.24 -0.90
N ALA A 40 -9.93 4.56 -0.14
CA ALA A 40 -10.31 5.01 1.20
C ALA A 40 -9.10 5.09 2.13
N LEU A 41 -8.21 4.09 2.11
CA LEU A 41 -6.97 4.12 2.90
C LEU A 41 -6.04 5.27 2.48
N GLN A 42 -5.89 5.50 1.17
CA GLN A 42 -5.08 6.60 0.66
C GLN A 42 -5.59 7.97 1.14
N GLN A 43 -6.91 8.19 1.10
CA GLN A 43 -7.54 9.41 1.61
C GLN A 43 -7.26 9.62 3.10
N ILE A 44 -7.35 8.56 3.90
CA ILE A 44 -7.09 8.62 5.34
C ILE A 44 -5.60 8.91 5.61
N MET A 45 -4.70 8.36 4.83
CA MET A 45 -3.26 8.59 4.93
C MET A 45 -2.85 9.94 4.31
N GLY A 46 -3.70 10.58 3.53
CA GLY A 46 -3.43 11.83 2.82
C GLY A 46 -2.55 11.68 1.57
N ILE A 47 -2.30 10.44 1.10
CA ILE A 47 -1.52 10.19 -0.12
C ILE A 47 -2.30 10.71 -1.33
N SER A 48 -1.68 11.57 -2.15
CA SER A 48 -2.38 12.30 -3.21
C SER A 48 -2.88 11.37 -4.32
N ARG A 49 -2.04 10.55 -4.90
CA ARG A 49 -2.43 9.56 -5.92
C ARG A 49 -1.32 8.53 -6.16
N PRO A 50 -1.67 7.31 -6.62
CA PRO A 50 -0.72 6.29 -7.01
C PRO A 50 0.14 6.72 -8.20
N ILE A 51 1.42 6.35 -8.16
CA ILE A 51 2.39 6.62 -9.21
C ILE A 51 2.66 5.33 -9.97
N ARG A 52 2.27 5.30 -11.25
CA ARG A 52 2.53 4.15 -12.13
C ARG A 52 4.02 4.04 -12.44
N LYS A 53 4.54 2.83 -12.38
CA LYS A 53 5.90 2.48 -12.80
C LYS A 53 5.88 1.33 -13.80
N THR A 54 6.87 1.30 -14.68
CA THR A 54 7.06 0.18 -15.59
C THR A 54 7.63 -1.05 -14.87
N PRO A 55 7.34 -2.27 -15.34
CA PRO A 55 7.92 -3.49 -14.79
C PRO A 55 9.45 -3.43 -14.73
N GLY A 56 10.05 -3.93 -13.65
CA GLY A 56 11.49 -3.92 -13.44
C GLY A 56 12.09 -2.58 -12.95
N THR A 57 11.27 -1.57 -12.67
CA THR A 57 11.72 -0.30 -12.12
C THR A 57 12.20 -0.47 -10.69
N LYS A 58 13.39 0.07 -10.41
CA LYS A 58 13.89 0.22 -9.04
C LYS A 58 13.46 1.58 -8.48
N LEU A 59 12.89 1.57 -7.29
CA LEU A 59 12.59 2.80 -6.55
C LEU A 59 13.89 3.30 -5.92
N VAL A 60 14.31 4.48 -6.29
CA VAL A 60 15.55 5.09 -5.81
C VAL A 60 15.25 6.53 -5.43
N SER A 61 15.64 6.91 -4.23
CA SER A 61 15.61 8.29 -3.76
C SER A 61 17.01 8.88 -3.82
N TYR A 62 17.12 10.11 -4.32
CA TYR A 62 18.36 10.86 -4.38
C TYR A 62 18.21 12.11 -3.52
N THR A 63 19.17 12.31 -2.62
CA THR A 63 19.30 13.56 -1.89
C THR A 63 20.48 14.33 -2.45
N ALA A 64 20.26 15.60 -2.74
CA ALA A 64 21.32 16.53 -3.15
C ALA A 64 21.63 17.47 -1.98
N ASP A 65 22.89 17.53 -1.61
CA ASP A 65 23.41 18.49 -0.65
C ASP A 65 24.33 19.46 -1.35
N VAL A 66 24.16 20.75 -1.07
CA VAL A 66 24.95 21.83 -1.66
C VAL A 66 25.66 22.58 -0.57
N THR A 67 26.97 22.47 -0.52
CA THR A 67 27.80 23.30 0.34
C THR A 67 28.12 24.61 -0.42
N LEU A 68 27.51 25.69 0.00
CA LEU A 68 27.77 26.99 -0.61
C LEU A 68 29.15 27.54 -0.13
N GLU A 69 29.97 27.94 -1.08
CA GLU A 69 31.16 28.69 -0.82
C GLU A 69 30.82 30.16 -0.58
N SER A 70 31.78 30.94 -0.08
CA SER A 70 31.57 32.36 0.20
C SER A 70 31.15 33.11 -1.07
N GLY A 71 29.99 33.75 -1.02
CA GLY A 71 29.52 34.65 -2.09
C GLY A 71 30.11 36.07 -2.00
N SER A 72 30.88 36.37 -0.94
CA SER A 72 31.52 37.64 -0.78
C SER A 72 32.94 37.55 -1.34
N VAL A 73 33.11 38.04 -2.58
CA VAL A 73 34.36 38.11 -3.31
C VAL A 73 34.66 39.57 -3.66
N ASP A 74 35.93 39.94 -3.68
CA ASP A 74 36.31 41.31 -4.04
C ASP A 74 36.09 41.59 -5.54
N PRO A 75 35.93 42.87 -5.94
CA PRO A 75 35.75 43.23 -7.33
C PRO A 75 36.89 42.72 -8.23
N GLY A 76 36.59 41.85 -9.19
CA GLY A 76 37.53 41.25 -10.13
C GLY A 76 38.08 39.89 -9.71
N GLU A 77 37.72 39.38 -8.56
CA GLU A 77 38.08 38.02 -8.15
C GLU A 77 37.15 36.94 -8.73
N VAL A 78 37.68 35.73 -8.85
CA VAL A 78 36.94 34.57 -9.35
C VAL A 78 35.97 34.08 -8.26
N ILE A 79 34.68 33.98 -8.59
CA ILE A 79 33.66 33.42 -7.70
C ILE A 79 33.94 31.92 -7.48
N PRO A 80 34.12 31.46 -6.24
CA PRO A 80 34.38 30.07 -5.96
C PRO A 80 33.13 29.20 -6.25
N TYR A 81 33.35 28.02 -6.82
CA TYR A 81 32.25 27.10 -7.12
C TYR A 81 31.77 26.36 -5.86
N SER A 82 30.47 26.44 -5.60
CA SER A 82 29.81 25.63 -4.57
C SER A 82 29.82 24.17 -4.95
N LYS A 83 30.08 23.31 -3.96
CA LYS A 83 30.13 21.86 -4.16
C LYS A 83 28.74 21.25 -4.01
N THR A 84 28.29 20.51 -5.02
CA THR A 84 27.06 19.71 -4.96
C THR A 84 27.43 18.25 -4.81
N THR A 85 26.84 17.57 -3.81
CA THR A 85 26.97 16.14 -3.59
C THR A 85 25.60 15.49 -3.74
N ILE A 86 25.47 14.53 -4.65
CA ILE A 86 24.25 13.75 -4.83
C ILE A 86 24.50 12.36 -4.24
N VAL A 87 23.64 11.98 -3.28
CA VAL A 87 23.72 10.69 -2.61
C VAL A 87 22.43 9.93 -2.85
N GLN A 88 22.55 8.67 -3.20
CA GLN A 88 21.44 7.74 -3.26
C GLN A 88 21.08 7.34 -1.82
N SER A 89 19.92 7.80 -1.32
CA SER A 89 19.54 7.65 0.09
C SER A 89 18.74 6.38 0.37
N ALA A 90 17.92 5.94 -0.57
CA ALA A 90 17.08 4.76 -0.39
C ALA A 90 16.95 3.98 -1.70
N LYS A 91 16.76 2.68 -1.59
CA LYS A 91 16.53 1.78 -2.72
C LYS A 91 15.56 0.69 -2.34
N ALA A 92 14.53 0.49 -3.16
CA ALA A 92 13.62 -0.65 -3.07
C ALA A 92 13.32 -1.19 -4.46
N ASP A 93 13.01 -2.46 -4.54
CA ASP A 93 12.56 -3.10 -5.77
C ASP A 93 11.04 -3.16 -5.77
N LEU A 94 10.42 -2.63 -6.82
CA LEU A 94 9.00 -2.78 -7.06
C LEU A 94 8.79 -4.09 -7.82
N THR A 95 8.37 -5.12 -7.11
CA THR A 95 8.20 -6.46 -7.66
C THR A 95 6.72 -6.81 -7.81
N ILE A 96 6.43 -7.58 -8.86
CA ILE A 96 5.11 -8.17 -9.06
C ILE A 96 4.98 -9.41 -8.20
N GLU A 97 3.89 -9.49 -7.47
CA GLU A 97 3.48 -10.63 -6.67
C GLU A 97 2.28 -11.31 -7.31
N LYS A 98 2.34 -12.63 -7.32
CA LYS A 98 1.32 -13.52 -7.88
C LYS A 98 0.75 -14.36 -6.76
N TYR A 99 -0.56 -14.36 -6.65
CA TYR A 99 -1.28 -15.15 -5.66
C TYR A 99 -2.35 -15.98 -6.35
N ALA A 100 -2.54 -17.19 -5.88
CA ALA A 100 -3.59 -18.06 -6.33
C ALA A 100 -4.34 -18.63 -5.13
N LYS A 101 -5.63 -18.87 -5.32
CA LYS A 101 -6.46 -19.65 -4.41
C LYS A 101 -7.30 -20.64 -5.20
N ALA A 102 -7.68 -21.75 -4.57
CA ALA A 102 -8.58 -22.73 -5.12
C ALA A 102 -9.72 -22.99 -4.13
N VAL A 103 -10.93 -23.19 -4.68
CA VAL A 103 -12.11 -23.61 -3.92
C VAL A 103 -12.53 -24.97 -4.47
N PRO A 104 -12.39 -26.07 -3.70
CA PRO A 104 -12.76 -27.40 -4.17
C PRO A 104 -14.28 -27.56 -4.25
N ILE A 105 -14.73 -28.46 -5.12
CA ILE A 105 -16.14 -28.71 -5.33
C ILE A 105 -16.83 -29.27 -4.05
N GLU A 106 -16.09 -29.94 -3.20
CA GLU A 106 -16.57 -30.47 -1.91
C GLU A 106 -16.97 -29.35 -0.93
N ASP A 107 -16.28 -28.23 -0.97
CA ASP A 107 -16.66 -27.04 -0.16
C ASP A 107 -17.96 -26.42 -0.71
N VAL A 108 -18.12 -26.42 -2.02
CA VAL A 108 -19.36 -25.97 -2.67
C VAL A 108 -20.52 -26.90 -2.35
N GLU A 109 -20.30 -28.20 -2.34
CA GLU A 109 -21.31 -29.20 -1.92
C GLU A 109 -21.71 -28.99 -0.46
N LYS A 110 -20.75 -28.79 0.43
CA LYS A 110 -20.97 -28.71 1.86
C LYS A 110 -21.59 -27.39 2.33
N TYR A 111 -21.18 -26.27 1.76
CA TYR A 111 -21.54 -24.94 2.24
C TYR A 111 -22.39 -24.12 1.24
N GLY A 112 -22.55 -24.60 0.01
CA GLY A 112 -23.19 -23.88 -1.09
C GLY A 112 -22.23 -22.94 -1.82
N ALA A 113 -22.47 -22.77 -3.11
CA ALA A 113 -21.58 -22.01 -4.00
C ALA A 113 -21.39 -20.55 -3.55
N ALA A 114 -22.47 -19.86 -3.16
CA ALA A 114 -22.39 -18.47 -2.73
C ALA A 114 -21.47 -18.32 -1.52
N ILE A 115 -21.67 -19.12 -0.46
CA ILE A 115 -20.88 -19.03 0.77
C ILE A 115 -19.41 -19.42 0.52
N ALA A 116 -19.17 -20.53 -0.18
CA ALA A 116 -17.82 -21.02 -0.42
C ALA A 116 -16.98 -20.03 -1.26
N ILE A 117 -17.58 -19.41 -2.27
CA ILE A 117 -16.90 -18.51 -3.17
C ILE A 117 -16.76 -17.11 -2.54
N GLU A 118 -17.86 -16.50 -2.07
CA GLU A 118 -17.84 -15.13 -1.53
C GLU A 118 -16.97 -15.00 -0.28
N LYS A 119 -17.14 -15.90 0.69
CA LYS A 119 -16.30 -15.86 1.91
C LYS A 119 -14.82 -16.10 1.60
N SER A 120 -14.55 -16.96 0.63
CA SER A 120 -13.19 -17.18 0.16
C SER A 120 -12.60 -15.96 -0.55
N ASP A 121 -13.41 -15.23 -1.34
CA ASP A 121 -12.99 -13.98 -2.00
C ASP A 121 -12.73 -12.88 -0.97
N ASP A 122 -13.61 -12.69 0.01
CA ASP A 122 -13.44 -11.72 1.08
C ASP A 122 -12.17 -11.98 1.89
N ALA A 123 -11.93 -13.24 2.24
CA ALA A 123 -10.72 -13.62 2.97
C ALA A 123 -9.46 -13.40 2.13
N PHE A 124 -9.51 -13.70 0.85
CA PHE A 124 -8.39 -13.51 -0.08
C PHE A 124 -8.07 -12.02 -0.25
N LEU A 125 -9.10 -11.19 -0.49
CA LEU A 125 -8.98 -9.75 -0.60
C LEU A 125 -8.32 -9.15 0.66
N THR A 126 -8.81 -9.50 1.84
CA THR A 126 -8.25 -9.05 3.12
C THR A 126 -6.78 -9.45 3.28
N LYS A 127 -6.41 -10.67 2.87
CA LYS A 127 -5.03 -11.15 2.96
C LYS A 127 -4.10 -10.41 2.00
N LEU A 128 -4.55 -10.12 0.78
CA LEU A 128 -3.77 -9.34 -0.19
C LEU A 128 -3.50 -7.92 0.32
N GLN A 129 -4.52 -7.27 0.85
CA GLN A 129 -4.41 -5.93 1.42
C GLN A 129 -3.45 -5.90 2.61
N ASN A 130 -3.61 -6.84 3.55
CA ASN A 130 -2.72 -6.96 4.71
C ASN A 130 -1.27 -7.24 4.32
N LYS A 131 -1.02 -7.89 3.18
CA LYS A 131 0.33 -8.14 2.68
C LYS A 131 1.04 -6.84 2.28
N VAL A 132 0.34 -5.95 1.57
CA VAL A 132 0.90 -4.65 1.17
C VAL A 132 1.17 -3.78 2.42
N LEU A 133 0.20 -3.71 3.32
CA LEU A 133 0.35 -2.95 4.57
C LEU A 133 1.48 -3.49 5.46
N GLY A 134 1.58 -4.81 5.58
CA GLY A 134 2.65 -5.43 6.37
C GLY A 134 4.05 -5.07 5.85
N LYS A 135 4.24 -5.02 4.54
CA LYS A 135 5.49 -4.55 3.93
C LYS A 135 5.77 -3.08 4.25
N PHE A 136 4.75 -2.25 4.16
CA PHE A 136 4.87 -0.82 4.46
C PHE A 136 5.25 -0.59 5.92
N TYR A 137 4.59 -1.25 6.87
CA TYR A 137 4.94 -1.12 8.28
C TYR A 137 6.33 -1.66 8.59
N THR A 138 6.75 -2.75 7.95
CA THR A 138 8.14 -3.23 8.06
C THR A 138 9.12 -2.18 7.57
N PHE A 139 8.82 -1.52 6.46
CA PHE A 139 9.63 -0.44 5.93
C PHE A 139 9.67 0.77 6.88
N LEU A 140 8.53 1.23 7.40
CA LEU A 140 8.47 2.34 8.37
C LEU A 140 9.30 2.08 9.64
N ASN A 141 9.38 0.82 10.07
CA ASN A 141 10.21 0.44 11.22
C ASN A 141 11.71 0.64 10.98
N THR A 142 12.16 0.83 9.74
CA THR A 142 13.57 1.14 9.41
C THR A 142 13.89 2.63 9.49
N GLY A 143 12.92 3.47 9.86
CA GLY A 143 13.11 4.92 10.04
C GLY A 143 14.27 5.25 10.98
N SER A 144 15.07 6.23 10.59
CA SER A 144 16.34 6.55 11.27
C SER A 144 16.27 7.69 12.28
N LEU A 145 15.17 8.45 12.35
CA LEU A 145 14.97 9.47 13.38
C LEU A 145 14.60 8.81 14.71
N ALA A 146 15.62 8.37 15.45
CA ALA A 146 15.41 7.69 16.73
C ALA A 146 15.16 8.68 17.87
N GLY A 147 14.25 8.34 18.78
CA GLY A 147 13.97 9.07 20.00
C GLY A 147 13.52 8.16 21.13
N THR A 148 13.53 8.68 22.36
CA THR A 148 12.99 8.01 23.53
C THR A 148 12.11 8.97 24.33
N ALA A 149 11.06 8.46 24.95
CA ALA A 149 10.15 9.25 25.78
C ALA A 149 9.62 8.41 26.94
N ALA A 150 9.23 9.06 28.04
CA ALA A 150 8.79 8.35 29.24
C ALA A 150 7.32 7.90 29.17
N THR A 151 6.49 8.53 28.36
CA THR A 151 5.06 8.26 28.28
C THR A 151 4.60 8.20 26.82
N PHE A 152 3.46 7.59 26.57
CA PHE A 152 2.84 7.53 25.23
C PHE A 152 2.63 8.94 24.65
N GLN A 153 2.10 9.86 25.45
CA GLN A 153 1.88 11.26 25.02
C GLN A 153 3.20 11.96 24.67
N ALA A 154 4.23 11.78 25.51
CA ALA A 154 5.55 12.36 25.24
C ALA A 154 6.18 11.74 23.99
N ALA A 155 5.98 10.45 23.74
CA ALA A 155 6.48 9.76 22.55
C ALA A 155 5.85 10.32 21.27
N LEU A 156 4.54 10.56 21.27
CA LEU A 156 3.85 11.22 20.16
C LEU A 156 4.42 12.63 19.90
N ALA A 157 4.56 13.44 20.96
CA ALA A 157 5.11 14.79 20.83
C ALA A 157 6.58 14.79 20.35
N THR A 158 7.41 13.85 20.86
CA THR A 158 8.79 13.69 20.44
C THR A 158 8.89 13.28 18.97
N ALA A 159 8.08 12.30 18.54
CA ALA A 159 8.08 11.86 17.16
C ALA A 159 7.68 12.99 16.20
N GLN A 160 6.66 13.76 16.55
CA GLN A 160 6.25 14.93 15.78
C GLN A 160 7.35 15.99 15.72
N GLY A 161 7.97 16.31 16.85
CA GLY A 161 9.06 17.29 16.93
C GLY A 161 10.27 16.88 16.10
N LEU A 162 10.66 15.61 16.11
CA LEU A 162 11.76 15.09 15.30
C LEU A 162 11.47 15.24 13.80
N VAL A 163 10.27 14.89 13.37
CA VAL A 163 9.83 15.03 11.97
C VAL A 163 9.88 16.50 11.55
N LEU A 164 9.22 17.39 12.29
CA LEU A 164 9.18 18.81 11.98
C LEU A 164 10.58 19.43 11.92
N ASN A 165 11.43 19.12 12.89
CA ASN A 165 12.81 19.60 12.91
C ASN A 165 13.61 19.14 11.69
N LYS A 166 13.47 17.85 11.30
CA LYS A 166 14.16 17.31 10.12
C LYS A 166 13.71 18.02 8.84
N PHE A 167 12.40 18.15 8.62
CA PHE A 167 11.87 18.76 7.41
C PHE A 167 12.14 20.27 7.35
N ALA A 168 12.12 20.97 8.48
CA ALA A 168 12.55 22.36 8.56
C ALA A 168 14.04 22.52 8.19
N THR A 169 14.91 21.59 8.61
CA THR A 169 16.34 21.61 8.28
C THR A 169 16.58 21.45 6.77
N ILE A 170 15.79 20.63 6.10
CA ILE A 170 15.89 20.46 4.64
C ILE A 170 14.98 21.43 3.87
N GLN A 171 14.39 22.42 4.55
CA GLN A 171 13.52 23.45 3.99
C GLN A 171 12.35 22.89 3.15
N LYS A 172 11.73 21.81 3.63
CA LYS A 172 10.52 21.23 3.06
C LYS A 172 9.33 21.47 3.97
N ASP A 173 8.20 21.82 3.35
CA ASP A 173 6.95 22.01 4.07
C ASP A 173 6.37 20.67 4.53
N VAL A 174 5.72 20.69 5.69
CA VAL A 174 4.96 19.57 6.25
C VAL A 174 3.53 20.04 6.44
N THR A 175 2.61 19.55 5.62
CA THR A 175 1.18 19.90 5.71
C THR A 175 0.44 19.03 6.71
N GLY A 176 0.87 17.78 6.91
CA GLY A 176 0.29 16.85 7.85
C GLY A 176 1.27 15.77 8.29
N ILE A 177 1.08 15.28 9.50
CA ILE A 177 1.85 14.15 10.04
C ILE A 177 0.92 12.98 10.28
N VAL A 178 1.32 11.81 9.79
CA VAL A 178 0.68 10.55 10.06
C VAL A 178 1.50 9.78 11.08
N GLY A 179 0.83 9.33 12.13
CA GLY A 179 1.43 8.54 13.20
C GLY A 179 0.96 7.09 13.18
N PHE A 180 1.80 6.22 13.71
CA PHE A 180 1.50 4.80 13.86
C PHE A 180 1.92 4.38 15.27
N ALA A 181 1.00 3.78 16.02
CA ALA A 181 1.25 3.35 17.39
C ALA A 181 0.62 1.99 17.65
N ASN A 182 1.12 1.29 18.66
CA ASN A 182 0.49 0.05 19.07
C ASN A 182 -0.88 0.33 19.70
N ILE A 183 -1.90 -0.42 19.30
CA ILE A 183 -3.28 -0.24 19.79
C ILE A 183 -3.37 -0.39 21.32
N LEU A 184 -2.62 -1.32 21.90
CA LEU A 184 -2.66 -1.55 23.36
C LEU A 184 -2.07 -0.36 24.12
N ASP A 185 -0.98 0.24 23.61
CA ASP A 185 -0.36 1.41 24.26
C ASP A 185 -1.27 2.63 24.20
N ALA A 186 -1.98 2.80 23.08
CA ALA A 186 -2.96 3.85 22.93
C ALA A 186 -4.14 3.67 23.90
N TYR A 187 -4.70 2.46 24.02
CA TYR A 187 -5.79 2.19 24.93
C TYR A 187 -5.36 2.23 26.40
N ASP A 188 -4.14 1.81 26.74
CA ASP A 188 -3.58 1.99 28.09
C ASP A 188 -3.50 3.48 28.46
N TYR A 189 -3.10 4.33 27.51
CA TYR A 189 -3.09 5.79 27.70
C TYR A 189 -4.49 6.41 27.77
N LEU A 190 -5.39 6.01 26.87
CA LEU A 190 -6.74 6.52 26.83
C LEU A 190 -7.55 6.10 28.08
N GLY A 191 -7.28 4.90 28.59
CA GLY A 191 -7.96 4.37 29.79
C GLY A 191 -9.47 4.39 29.65
N GLY A 192 -10.14 5.07 30.56
CA GLY A 192 -11.60 5.27 30.54
C GLY A 192 -12.06 6.48 29.74
N ALA A 193 -11.19 7.18 29.02
CA ALA A 193 -11.58 8.34 28.23
C ALA A 193 -12.49 7.94 27.05
N GLN A 194 -13.63 8.64 26.91
CA GLN A 194 -14.55 8.43 25.78
C GLN A 194 -14.03 9.14 24.53
N ILE A 195 -13.02 8.55 23.89
CA ILE A 195 -12.52 9.03 22.60
C ILE A 195 -13.08 8.13 21.51
N THR A 196 -13.75 8.74 20.53
CA THR A 196 -14.30 8.02 19.39
C THR A 196 -13.19 7.63 18.45
N THR A 197 -12.92 6.34 18.36
CA THR A 197 -12.05 5.77 17.33
C THR A 197 -12.85 5.51 16.05
N GLN A 198 -12.21 5.70 14.92
CA GLN A 198 -12.78 5.34 13.61
C GLN A 198 -12.13 4.05 13.13
N THR A 199 -12.86 3.31 12.30
CA THR A 199 -12.32 2.09 11.68
C THR A 199 -12.55 2.15 10.19
N ALA A 200 -11.50 1.88 9.43
CA ALA A 200 -11.56 1.69 8.00
C ALA A 200 -10.52 0.65 7.59
N PHE A 201 -10.85 -0.17 6.62
CA PHE A 201 -9.92 -1.15 6.08
C PHE A 201 -9.42 -2.18 7.12
N GLY A 202 -10.18 -2.42 8.17
CA GLY A 202 -9.77 -3.25 9.31
C GLY A 202 -8.72 -2.60 10.22
N LEU A 203 -8.43 -1.32 10.01
CA LEU A 203 -7.54 -0.52 10.84
C LEU A 203 -8.35 0.43 11.73
N THR A 204 -7.92 0.57 12.98
CA THR A 204 -8.45 1.58 13.91
C THR A 204 -7.56 2.82 13.83
N TYR A 205 -8.16 4.00 13.78
CA TYR A 205 -7.41 5.26 13.72
C TYR A 205 -8.13 6.40 14.46
N LEU A 206 -7.34 7.42 14.80
CA LEU A 206 -7.79 8.68 15.38
C LEU A 206 -7.43 9.82 14.41
N GLN A 207 -8.39 10.69 14.12
CA GLN A 207 -8.15 11.89 13.31
C GLN A 207 -7.92 13.10 14.20
N ASN A 208 -7.03 14.00 13.76
CA ASN A 208 -6.72 15.27 14.44
C ASN A 208 -6.37 15.06 15.94
N PHE A 209 -5.65 14.00 16.24
CA PHE A 209 -5.27 13.67 17.61
C PHE A 209 -3.86 14.14 17.91
N MET A 210 -3.69 14.99 18.90
CA MET A 210 -2.41 15.53 19.37
C MET A 210 -1.51 16.11 18.26
N GLY A 211 -2.10 16.79 17.28
CA GLY A 211 -1.36 17.40 16.16
C GLY A 211 -1.07 16.45 14.99
N TYR A 212 -1.47 15.19 15.09
CA TYR A 212 -1.44 14.25 13.98
C TYR A 212 -2.69 14.41 13.13
N GLN A 213 -2.53 14.45 11.82
CA GLN A 213 -3.67 14.39 10.89
C GLN A 213 -4.41 13.07 11.06
N THR A 214 -3.66 11.99 11.12
CA THR A 214 -4.18 10.63 11.39
C THR A 214 -3.18 9.86 12.24
N LEU A 215 -3.67 9.24 13.30
CA LEU A 215 -2.91 8.30 14.13
C LEU A 215 -3.51 6.91 13.97
N PHE A 216 -2.80 6.01 13.31
CA PHE A 216 -3.18 4.62 13.14
C PHE A 216 -2.81 3.81 14.39
N LEU A 217 -3.77 3.03 14.87
CA LEU A 217 -3.62 2.11 15.99
C LEU A 217 -3.46 0.69 15.44
N LEU A 218 -2.25 0.17 15.48
CA LEU A 218 -1.87 -1.07 14.83
C LEU A 218 -1.73 -2.22 15.82
N PRO A 219 -2.00 -3.46 15.39
CA PRO A 219 -1.77 -4.64 16.22
C PRO A 219 -0.28 -4.88 16.46
N ALA A 220 0.04 -5.63 17.52
CA ALA A 220 1.42 -5.95 17.91
C ALA A 220 2.21 -6.74 16.82
N THR A 221 1.52 -7.34 15.87
CA THR A 221 2.14 -8.01 14.72
C THR A 221 2.81 -7.06 13.73
N TRP A 222 2.42 -5.79 13.71
CA TRP A 222 2.93 -4.78 12.79
C TRP A 222 3.78 -3.73 13.48
N ILE A 223 3.44 -3.37 14.70
CA ILE A 223 4.22 -2.44 15.51
C ILE A 223 4.34 -2.99 16.95
N ALA A 224 5.57 -3.11 17.43
CA ALA A 224 5.80 -3.58 18.79
C ALA A 224 5.18 -2.64 19.83
N ARG A 225 4.89 -3.14 21.02
CA ARG A 225 4.53 -2.29 22.16
C ARG A 225 5.64 -1.29 22.50
N ASN A 226 5.24 -0.21 23.12
CA ASN A 226 6.14 0.87 23.52
C ASN A 226 6.87 1.53 22.34
N LYS A 227 6.23 1.58 21.16
CA LYS A 227 6.80 2.14 19.94
C LYS A 227 5.81 3.06 19.22
N VAL A 228 6.31 4.21 18.82
CA VAL A 228 5.58 5.19 18.01
C VAL A 228 6.41 5.52 16.76
N LEU A 229 5.77 5.44 15.61
CA LEU A 229 6.34 5.86 14.33
C LEU A 229 5.59 7.10 13.83
N ALA A 230 6.28 8.00 13.18
CA ALA A 230 5.66 9.17 12.55
C ALA A 230 6.39 9.55 11.27
N THR A 231 5.63 10.01 10.28
CA THR A 231 6.18 10.52 9.01
C THR A 231 5.23 11.58 8.44
N PRO A 232 5.73 12.57 7.69
CA PRO A 232 4.85 13.50 7.01
C PRO A 232 4.09 12.80 5.89
N VAL A 233 2.94 13.35 5.54
CA VAL A 233 2.12 12.86 4.42
C VAL A 233 2.91 12.93 3.12
N GLU A 234 3.62 14.03 2.89
CA GLU A 234 4.41 14.30 1.70
C GLU A 234 5.60 13.33 1.50
N ASN A 235 5.94 12.62 2.56
CA ASN A 235 7.00 11.60 2.52
C ASN A 235 6.48 10.22 2.10
N MET A 236 5.17 10.06 1.92
CA MET A 236 4.56 8.78 1.59
C MET A 236 4.05 8.75 0.16
N ASP A 237 4.58 7.83 -0.63
CA ASP A 237 4.16 7.57 -2.00
C ASP A 237 3.64 6.14 -2.15
N LEU A 238 2.62 5.98 -2.97
CA LEU A 238 2.16 4.68 -3.45
C LEU A 238 2.63 4.47 -4.88
N TYR A 239 3.53 3.53 -5.07
CA TYR A 239 3.97 3.09 -6.40
C TYR A 239 3.26 1.81 -6.80
N TYR A 240 2.92 1.69 -8.09
CA TYR A 240 2.31 0.47 -8.59
C TYR A 240 2.77 0.14 -10.02
N ILE A 241 2.70 -1.15 -10.35
CA ILE A 241 2.85 -1.67 -11.70
C ILE A 241 1.45 -2.08 -12.16
N ASP A 242 1.06 -1.59 -13.33
CA ASP A 242 -0.25 -1.88 -13.93
C ASP A 242 -0.29 -3.34 -14.42
N PRO A 243 -1.20 -4.19 -13.90
CA PRO A 243 -1.34 -5.56 -14.37
C PRO A 243 -1.81 -5.69 -15.82
N ALA A 244 -2.41 -4.62 -16.38
CA ALA A 244 -2.79 -4.55 -17.80
C ALA A 244 -1.67 -4.02 -18.70
N ASP A 245 -0.44 -3.91 -18.19
CA ASP A 245 0.70 -3.48 -19.00
C ASP A 245 0.92 -4.39 -20.21
N SER A 246 1.31 -3.79 -21.34
CA SER A 246 1.50 -4.50 -22.61
C SER A 246 2.52 -5.65 -22.54
N ASP A 247 3.49 -5.56 -21.64
CA ASP A 247 4.48 -6.62 -21.45
C ASP A 247 3.89 -7.88 -20.82
N PHE A 248 2.87 -7.74 -19.96
CA PHE A 248 2.14 -8.89 -19.40
C PHE A 248 1.13 -9.47 -20.38
N ALA A 249 0.50 -8.62 -21.20
CA ALA A 249 -0.40 -9.07 -22.24
C ALA A 249 0.27 -10.01 -23.26
N LYS A 250 1.57 -9.83 -23.51
CA LYS A 250 2.37 -10.71 -24.39
C LYS A 250 2.49 -12.16 -23.88
N LEU A 251 2.26 -12.38 -22.59
CA LEU A 251 2.24 -13.72 -21.99
C LEU A 251 0.94 -14.50 -22.28
N GLY A 252 -0.09 -13.83 -22.85
CA GLY A 252 -1.39 -14.46 -23.10
C GLY A 252 -2.19 -14.79 -21.85
N LEU A 253 -1.91 -14.12 -20.72
CA LEU A 253 -2.62 -14.28 -19.46
C LEU A 253 -3.52 -13.05 -19.23
N PRO A 254 -4.81 -13.11 -19.58
CA PRO A 254 -5.72 -12.00 -19.36
C PRO A 254 -6.03 -11.87 -17.85
N TYR A 255 -5.93 -10.64 -17.36
CA TYR A 255 -6.40 -10.25 -16.03
C TYR A 255 -7.47 -9.17 -16.18
N THR A 256 -8.53 -9.29 -15.41
CA THR A 256 -9.53 -8.24 -15.28
C THR A 256 -8.98 -7.13 -14.40
N THR A 257 -8.99 -5.91 -14.93
CA THR A 257 -8.60 -4.68 -14.23
C THR A 257 -9.73 -3.68 -14.36
N GLN A 258 -9.87 -2.75 -13.41
CA GLN A 258 -10.92 -1.73 -13.48
C GLN A 258 -10.46 -0.40 -12.91
N GLY A 259 -10.81 0.68 -13.61
CA GLY A 259 -10.56 2.07 -13.24
C GLY A 259 -9.37 2.68 -13.95
N GLU A 260 -9.10 3.93 -13.59
CA GLU A 260 -7.92 4.67 -14.10
C GLU A 260 -6.62 4.16 -13.46
N THR A 261 -6.73 3.58 -12.27
CA THR A 261 -5.63 3.06 -11.47
C THR A 261 -5.81 1.55 -11.31
N ASN A 262 -5.13 0.79 -12.17
CA ASN A 262 -5.16 -0.66 -12.12
C ASN A 262 -4.17 -1.18 -11.06
N LEU A 263 -4.59 -1.17 -9.80
CA LEU A 263 -3.72 -1.59 -8.68
C LEU A 263 -3.57 -3.11 -8.59
N ILE A 264 -4.60 -3.84 -9.03
CA ILE A 264 -4.67 -5.29 -9.01
C ILE A 264 -5.29 -5.81 -10.30
N GLY A 265 -4.80 -6.93 -10.80
CA GLY A 265 -5.44 -7.76 -11.81
C GLY A 265 -6.00 -9.03 -11.18
N PHE A 266 -7.19 -9.43 -11.54
CA PHE A 266 -7.83 -10.63 -11.04
C PHE A 266 -8.34 -11.50 -12.18
N HIS A 267 -8.22 -12.83 -12.05
CA HIS A 267 -8.73 -13.78 -13.00
C HIS A 267 -9.29 -15.02 -12.28
N ALA A 268 -10.44 -15.48 -12.71
CA ALA A 268 -11.09 -16.66 -12.16
C ALA A 268 -11.39 -17.67 -13.27
N GLN A 269 -11.08 -18.94 -13.01
CA GLN A 269 -11.34 -20.04 -13.95
C GLN A 269 -11.70 -21.33 -13.22
N GLY A 270 -12.31 -22.28 -13.96
CA GLY A 270 -12.49 -23.64 -13.48
C GLY A 270 -11.36 -24.56 -13.96
N ASN A 271 -10.90 -25.43 -13.09
CA ASN A 271 -9.96 -26.50 -13.43
C ASN A 271 -10.65 -27.85 -13.36
N TYR A 272 -10.91 -28.43 -14.50
CA TYR A 272 -11.61 -29.72 -14.58
C TYR A 272 -10.78 -30.92 -14.12
N SER A 273 -9.46 -30.83 -14.21
CA SER A 273 -8.58 -31.94 -13.81
C SER A 273 -8.56 -32.18 -12.30
N THR A 274 -8.82 -31.12 -11.53
CA THR A 274 -8.82 -31.16 -10.05
C THR A 274 -10.19 -30.86 -9.45
N ALA A 275 -11.19 -30.56 -10.28
CA ALA A 275 -12.55 -30.17 -9.88
C ALA A 275 -12.56 -28.98 -8.89
N VAL A 276 -11.75 -27.96 -9.14
CA VAL A 276 -11.65 -26.75 -8.31
C VAL A 276 -11.94 -25.48 -9.11
N GLY A 277 -12.51 -24.48 -8.45
CA GLY A 277 -12.55 -23.12 -8.94
C GLY A 277 -11.27 -22.37 -8.53
N GLU A 278 -10.47 -21.99 -9.50
CA GLU A 278 -9.21 -21.27 -9.28
C GLU A 278 -9.41 -19.78 -9.41
N SER A 279 -8.68 -19.01 -8.62
CA SER A 279 -8.63 -17.54 -8.73
C SER A 279 -7.20 -17.07 -8.60
N PHE A 280 -6.80 -16.16 -9.46
CA PHE A 280 -5.45 -15.62 -9.57
C PHE A 280 -5.49 -14.12 -9.37
N ALA A 281 -4.60 -13.59 -8.54
CA ALA A 281 -4.41 -12.17 -8.35
C ALA A 281 -2.97 -11.80 -8.71
N LEU A 282 -2.83 -10.72 -9.46
CA LEU A 282 -1.56 -10.12 -9.85
C LEU A 282 -1.51 -8.71 -9.31
N MET A 283 -0.53 -8.38 -8.47
CA MET A 283 -0.36 -7.02 -7.96
C MET A 283 1.11 -6.65 -7.85
N GLY A 284 1.42 -5.38 -8.14
CA GLY A 284 2.75 -4.82 -7.97
C GLY A 284 2.63 -3.48 -7.27
N MET A 285 2.45 -3.48 -5.96
CA MET A 285 2.23 -2.27 -5.17
C MET A 285 3.29 -2.16 -4.08
N ALA A 286 3.75 -0.94 -3.85
CA ALA A 286 4.61 -0.62 -2.72
C ALA A 286 4.26 0.77 -2.18
N LEU A 287 3.97 0.86 -0.89
CA LEU A 287 4.03 2.10 -0.16
C LEU A 287 5.50 2.37 0.19
N TRP A 288 5.91 3.60 -0.03
CA TRP A 288 7.29 4.02 0.05
C TRP A 288 7.40 5.37 0.73
N ALA A 289 8.46 5.62 1.45
CA ALA A 289 8.81 6.94 1.95
C ALA A 289 10.08 7.42 1.26
N GLU A 290 10.01 8.60 0.64
CA GLU A 290 11.12 9.18 -0.12
C GLU A 290 12.36 9.42 0.78
N TYR A 291 12.12 9.94 1.99
CA TYR A 291 13.15 10.22 3.00
C TYR A 291 13.05 9.22 4.14
N LEU A 292 13.94 8.25 4.18
CA LEU A 292 14.03 7.29 5.27
C LEU A 292 14.43 7.96 6.60
N ASP A 293 15.26 8.99 6.50
CA ASP A 293 15.65 9.88 7.59
C ASP A 293 14.58 10.95 7.93
N GLY A 294 13.43 10.90 7.29
CA GLY A 294 12.22 11.65 7.60
C GLY A 294 11.19 10.83 8.41
N ILE A 295 11.49 9.58 8.75
CA ILE A 295 10.61 8.73 9.53
C ILE A 295 11.11 8.69 10.98
N ALA A 296 10.29 9.20 11.90
CA ALA A 296 10.58 9.12 13.33
C ALA A 296 10.23 7.74 13.89
N ASN A 297 11.09 7.23 14.76
CA ASN A 297 10.98 5.97 15.45
C ASN A 297 11.27 6.17 16.93
N VAL A 298 10.24 6.34 17.74
CA VAL A 298 10.35 6.70 19.16
C VAL A 298 9.96 5.52 20.04
N THR A 299 10.81 5.22 21.02
CA THR A 299 10.57 4.16 21.99
C THR A 299 10.08 4.77 23.31
N ILE A 300 9.04 4.18 23.90
CA ILE A 300 8.55 4.56 25.24
C ILE A 300 9.35 3.77 26.27
N SER A 301 10.11 4.48 27.12
CA SER A 301 11.03 3.87 28.09
C SER A 301 10.50 3.87 29.53
N GLY A 302 9.30 4.37 29.77
CA GLY A 302 8.74 4.64 31.08
C GLY A 302 7.70 3.62 31.56
N THR A 303 7.99 2.32 31.42
CA THR A 303 7.17 1.25 32.05
C THR A 303 8.00 0.45 33.04
#